data_dddfc97242648d015c4b5302fae2ce89
#
_entry.id   dddfc97242648d015c4b5302fae2ce89
#
_cell.length_a   1.000
_cell.length_b   1.000
_cell.length_c   1.000
_cell.angle_alpha   90.00
_cell.angle_beta   90.00
_cell.angle_gamma   90.00
#
_symmetry.space_group_name_H-M   'P 1'
#
loop_
_entity.id
_entity.type
_entity.pdbx_description
1 polymer ?
#
loop_
_entity_poly.entity_id
_entity_poly.type
_entity_poly.pdbx_seq_one_letter_code
_entity_poly.pdbx_strand_id
1 'polypeptide(L)'
;MKQLREIVFKSLVDNLGVAPALLSRVQGNDPIVIELEGGDNIYVYFQDKTLQTYIEMPLKDRRVLPMKAAKFIEVLTNDAQLFMNVQQDKVVLFAELGEDMMHFERNLSEKLNTFNNLANQLKM
;
A
#
# COMPACT_ATOMS: atom_id res chain seq x y z
N MET A 1 12.87 17.75 7.12
CA MET A 1 12.24 16.63 6.42
C MET A 1 11.65 15.65 7.43
N LYS A 2 10.39 15.27 7.24
CA LYS A 2 9.79 14.27 8.12
C LYS A 2 10.42 12.91 7.89
N GLN A 3 10.64 12.16 8.96
CA GLN A 3 11.11 10.79 8.85
C GLN A 3 9.99 9.89 8.34
N LEU A 4 10.36 8.80 7.71
CA LEU A 4 9.39 7.82 7.22
C LEU A 4 8.45 7.36 8.34
N ARG A 5 9.00 7.14 9.53
CA ARG A 5 8.22 6.74 10.69
C ARG A 5 7.08 7.72 10.97
N GLU A 6 7.36 9.03 10.93
CA GLU A 6 6.35 10.04 11.21
C GLU A 6 5.26 10.05 10.15
N ILE A 7 5.64 9.91 8.89
CA ILE A 7 4.69 9.88 7.78
C ILE A 7 3.76 8.69 7.91
N VAL A 8 4.32 7.51 8.14
CA VAL A 8 3.54 6.28 8.27
C VAL A 8 2.66 6.34 9.52
N PHE A 9 3.20 6.84 10.63
CA PHE A 9 2.43 6.96 11.86
C PHE A 9 1.19 7.82 11.63
N LYS A 10 1.36 8.99 11.04
CA LYS A 10 0.22 9.87 10.76
C LYS A 10 -0.78 9.26 9.79
N SER A 11 -0.27 8.61 8.75
CA SER A 11 -1.14 7.99 7.75
C SER A 11 -1.98 6.86 8.35
N LEU A 12 -1.37 6.02 9.17
CA LEU A 12 -2.05 4.84 9.68
C LEU A 12 -2.83 5.12 10.97
N VAL A 13 -2.23 5.85 11.90
CA VAL A 13 -2.88 6.09 13.19
C VAL A 13 -3.91 7.21 13.09
N ASP A 14 -3.50 8.38 12.59
CA ASP A 14 -4.37 9.56 12.59
C ASP A 14 -5.44 9.50 11.51
N ASN A 15 -5.10 8.97 10.32
CA ASN A 15 -6.02 9.00 9.19
C ASN A 15 -6.80 7.70 9.00
N LEU A 16 -6.19 6.56 9.30
CA LEU A 16 -6.83 5.26 9.09
C LEU A 16 -7.20 4.53 10.39
N GLY A 17 -6.84 5.08 11.54
CA GLY A 17 -7.24 4.53 12.83
C GLY A 17 -6.52 3.25 13.24
N VAL A 18 -5.36 2.97 12.68
CA VAL A 18 -4.57 1.79 13.04
C VAL A 18 -4.00 1.96 14.46
N ALA A 19 -4.04 0.90 15.26
CA ALA A 19 -3.52 0.96 16.63
C ALA A 19 -2.02 1.22 16.63
N PRO A 20 -1.53 2.21 17.42
CA PRO A 20 -0.10 2.53 17.46
C PRO A 20 0.81 1.36 17.82
N ALA A 21 0.33 0.41 18.62
CA ALA A 21 1.11 -0.75 19.02
C ALA A 21 1.55 -1.60 17.82
N LEU A 22 0.82 -1.57 16.72
CA LEU A 22 1.19 -2.31 15.51
C LEU A 22 2.39 -1.71 14.80
N LEU A 23 2.79 -0.49 15.16
CA LEU A 23 3.90 0.22 14.55
C LEU A 23 5.11 0.31 15.47
N SER A 24 5.15 -0.51 16.52
CA SER A 24 6.14 -0.38 17.61
C SER A 24 7.59 -0.56 17.15
N ARG A 25 7.83 -1.25 16.05
CA ARG A 25 9.20 -1.54 15.59
C ARG A 25 9.69 -0.62 14.48
N VAL A 26 8.94 0.42 14.16
CA VAL A 26 9.34 1.35 13.11
C VAL A 26 10.44 2.26 13.65
N GLN A 27 11.57 2.33 12.94
CA GLN A 27 12.71 3.15 13.34
C GLN A 27 13.20 3.99 12.16
N GLY A 28 13.22 5.30 12.34
CA GLY A 28 13.80 6.23 11.37
C GLY A 28 13.23 6.09 9.96
N ASN A 29 14.12 5.86 9.00
CA ASN A 29 13.75 5.72 7.58
C ASN A 29 13.93 4.30 7.07
N ASP A 30 14.05 3.32 7.96
CA ASP A 30 14.12 1.92 7.55
C ASP A 30 12.82 1.51 6.85
N PRO A 31 12.89 0.59 5.88
CA PRO A 31 11.67 0.07 5.25
C PRO A 31 10.70 -0.48 6.29
N ILE A 32 9.43 -0.20 6.09
CA ILE A 32 8.37 -0.59 7.01
C ILE A 32 7.51 -1.66 6.35
N VAL A 33 7.20 -2.71 7.10
CA VAL A 33 6.31 -3.78 6.65
C VAL A 33 5.05 -3.74 7.50
N ILE A 34 3.89 -3.70 6.85
CA ILE A 34 2.59 -3.73 7.50
C ILE A 34 1.89 -5.01 7.07
N GLU A 35 1.60 -5.89 8.03
CA GLU A 35 0.89 -7.12 7.76
C GLU A 35 -0.61 -6.92 7.97
N LEU A 36 -1.39 -7.25 6.95
CA LEU A 36 -2.85 -7.20 7.02
C LEU A 36 -3.39 -8.53 7.53
N GLU A 37 -4.60 -8.51 8.10
CA GLU A 37 -5.22 -9.70 8.67
C GLU A 37 -5.27 -10.89 7.71
N GLY A 38 -5.47 -10.62 6.42
CA GLY A 38 -5.57 -11.66 5.41
C GLY A 38 -4.24 -12.24 4.94
N GLY A 39 -3.13 -11.82 5.52
CA GLY A 39 -1.80 -12.29 5.13
C GLY A 39 -1.12 -11.46 4.05
N ASP A 40 -1.77 -10.42 3.57
CA ASP A 40 -1.14 -9.50 2.61
C ASP A 40 -0.14 -8.61 3.35
N ASN A 41 0.96 -8.29 2.69
CA ASN A 41 1.99 -7.43 3.26
C ASN A 41 2.10 -6.14 2.47
N ILE A 42 2.09 -5.02 3.17
CA ILE A 42 2.32 -3.71 2.59
C ILE A 42 3.71 -3.24 3.00
N TYR A 43 4.50 -2.79 2.04
CA TYR A 43 5.85 -2.28 2.24
C TYR A 43 5.86 -0.79 1.95
N VAL A 44 6.52 -0.01 2.82
CA VAL A 44 6.66 1.45 2.65
C VAL A 44 8.13 1.79 2.85
N TYR A 45 8.70 2.56 1.93
CA TYR A 45 10.11 2.96 2.03
C TYR A 45 10.38 4.23 1.24
N PHE A 46 11.51 4.88 1.58
CA PHE A 46 12.05 5.97 0.78
C PHE A 46 13.17 5.48 -0.12
N GLN A 47 13.16 5.94 -1.35
CA GLN A 47 14.26 5.75 -2.27
C GLN A 47 14.41 7.00 -3.13
N ASP A 48 15.61 7.60 -3.11
CA ASP A 48 15.91 8.80 -3.90
C ASP A 48 14.91 9.93 -3.67
N LYS A 49 14.60 10.20 -2.40
CA LYS A 49 13.66 11.24 -1.94
C LYS A 49 12.22 10.99 -2.38
N THR A 50 11.93 9.83 -2.91
CA THR A 50 10.59 9.45 -3.34
C THR A 50 10.03 8.43 -2.36
N LEU A 51 8.80 8.64 -1.92
CA LEU A 51 8.11 7.67 -1.07
C LEU A 51 7.51 6.59 -1.96
N GLN A 52 7.85 5.34 -1.69
CA GLN A 52 7.36 4.21 -2.47
C GLN A 52 6.63 3.24 -1.55
N THR A 53 5.56 2.67 -2.04
CA THR A 53 4.80 1.67 -1.30
C THR A 53 4.27 0.62 -2.26
N TYR A 54 4.24 -0.62 -1.79
CA TYR A 54 3.64 -1.70 -2.59
C TYR A 54 2.99 -2.72 -1.67
N ILE A 55 2.02 -3.45 -2.22
CA ILE A 55 1.35 -4.54 -1.53
C ILE A 55 1.53 -5.82 -2.33
N GLU A 56 1.87 -6.91 -1.64
CA GLU A 56 1.89 -8.25 -2.21
C GLU A 56 0.63 -8.99 -1.77
N MET A 57 -0.20 -9.38 -2.73
CA MET A 57 -1.46 -10.06 -2.46
C MET A 57 -1.35 -11.51 -2.96
N PRO A 58 -1.29 -12.50 -2.06
CA PRO A 58 -1.25 -13.89 -2.49
C PRO A 58 -2.46 -14.26 -3.33
N LEU A 59 -2.24 -15.01 -4.40
CA LEU A 59 -3.29 -15.41 -5.32
C LEU A 59 -3.44 -16.93 -5.23
N LYS A 60 -4.37 -17.39 -4.41
CA LYS A 60 -4.59 -18.82 -4.20
C LYS A 60 -5.30 -19.46 -5.37
N ASP A 61 -6.18 -18.74 -6.04
CA ASP A 61 -6.94 -19.21 -7.17
C ASP A 61 -6.89 -18.15 -8.27
N ARG A 62 -6.15 -18.44 -9.35
CA ARG A 62 -5.97 -17.50 -10.44
C ARG A 62 -7.28 -17.14 -11.15
N ARG A 63 -8.31 -17.97 -11.01
CA ARG A 63 -9.61 -17.68 -11.63
C ARG A 63 -10.31 -16.48 -11.01
N VAL A 64 -9.93 -16.11 -9.78
CA VAL A 64 -10.50 -14.95 -9.11
C VAL A 64 -10.09 -13.66 -9.82
N LEU A 65 -8.86 -13.58 -10.34
CA LEU A 65 -8.35 -12.35 -10.94
C LEU A 65 -9.19 -11.87 -12.13
N PRO A 66 -9.51 -12.70 -13.13
CA PRO A 66 -10.38 -12.26 -14.23
C PRO A 66 -11.76 -11.80 -13.75
N MET A 67 -12.28 -12.41 -12.70
CA MET A 67 -13.58 -12.03 -12.14
C MET A 67 -13.55 -10.64 -11.50
N LYS A 68 -12.39 -10.20 -11.03
CA LYS A 68 -12.22 -8.89 -10.39
C LYS A 68 -11.47 -7.90 -11.26
N ALA A 69 -11.13 -8.27 -12.49
CA ALA A 69 -10.30 -7.44 -13.36
C ALA A 69 -10.90 -6.06 -13.62
N ALA A 70 -12.22 -5.97 -13.80
CA ALA A 70 -12.89 -4.70 -14.05
C ALA A 70 -12.63 -3.70 -12.92
N LYS A 71 -12.69 -4.17 -11.66
CA LYS A 71 -12.45 -3.30 -10.50
C LYS A 71 -11.01 -2.82 -10.45
N PHE A 72 -10.04 -3.71 -10.70
CA PHE A 72 -8.64 -3.33 -10.74
C PHE A 72 -8.35 -2.34 -11.86
N ILE A 73 -8.89 -2.58 -13.04
CA ILE A 73 -8.70 -1.69 -14.18
C ILE A 73 -9.28 -0.31 -13.89
N GLU A 74 -10.47 -0.25 -13.28
CA GLU A 74 -11.08 1.02 -12.90
C GLU A 74 -10.17 1.83 -11.98
N VAL A 75 -9.64 1.19 -10.94
CA VAL A 75 -8.75 1.85 -9.98
C VAL A 75 -7.47 2.33 -10.65
N LEU A 76 -6.84 1.47 -11.46
CA LEU A 76 -5.60 1.81 -12.15
C LEU A 76 -5.78 2.94 -13.17
N THR A 77 -6.93 2.97 -13.84
CA THR A 77 -7.23 4.02 -14.83
C THR A 77 -7.37 5.37 -14.14
N ASN A 78 -7.92 5.38 -12.93
CA ASN A 78 -8.17 6.62 -12.20
C ASN A 78 -7.00 7.10 -11.36
N ASP A 79 -5.91 6.34 -11.28
CA ASP A 79 -4.75 6.70 -10.48
C ASP A 79 -3.46 6.42 -11.25
N ALA A 80 -2.89 7.48 -11.82
CA ALA A 80 -1.67 7.38 -12.64
C ALA A 80 -0.42 6.99 -11.81
N GLN A 81 -0.50 7.04 -10.49
CA GLN A 81 0.62 6.65 -9.62
C GLN A 81 0.64 5.16 -9.30
N LEU A 82 -0.40 4.43 -9.67
CA LEU A 82 -0.49 3.01 -9.39
C LEU A 82 -0.04 2.16 -10.58
N PHE A 83 0.71 1.12 -10.27
CA PHE A 83 1.15 0.12 -11.23
C PHE A 83 0.81 -1.26 -10.70
N MET A 84 0.50 -2.19 -11.58
CA MET A 84 0.17 -3.55 -11.21
C MET A 84 1.08 -4.55 -11.92
N ASN A 85 1.56 -5.53 -11.17
CA ASN A 85 2.33 -6.65 -11.71
C ASN A 85 1.65 -7.95 -11.27
N VAL A 86 1.24 -8.76 -12.24
CA VAL A 86 0.62 -10.05 -11.96
C VAL A 86 1.67 -11.14 -12.12
N GLN A 87 1.91 -11.87 -11.05
CA GLN A 87 2.83 -13.00 -11.03
C GLN A 87 2.04 -14.30 -10.94
N GLN A 88 2.72 -15.43 -11.00
CA GLN A 88 2.06 -16.72 -11.02
C GLN A 88 1.23 -16.98 -9.75
N ASP A 89 1.74 -16.57 -8.61
CA ASP A 89 1.16 -16.87 -7.31
C ASP A 89 0.76 -15.64 -6.50
N LYS A 90 0.91 -14.44 -7.07
CA LYS A 90 0.56 -13.20 -6.37
C LYS A 90 0.34 -12.05 -7.34
N VAL A 91 -0.36 -11.04 -6.83
CA VAL A 91 -0.53 -9.75 -7.51
C VAL A 91 0.19 -8.70 -6.68
N VAL A 92 1.00 -7.88 -7.32
CA VAL A 92 1.70 -6.77 -6.67
C VAL A 92 1.16 -5.46 -7.21
N LEU A 93 0.71 -4.59 -6.32
CA LEU A 93 0.37 -3.21 -6.65
C LEU A 93 1.45 -2.31 -6.09
N PHE A 94 1.94 -1.42 -6.91
CA PHE A 94 3.03 -0.52 -6.58
C PHE A 94 2.60 0.92 -6.79
N ALA A 95 2.96 1.80 -5.86
CA ALA A 95 2.70 3.23 -5.98
C ALA A 95 3.96 4.01 -5.64
N GLU A 96 4.26 5.01 -6.48
CA GLU A 96 5.36 5.93 -6.23
C GLU A 96 4.77 7.30 -5.99
N LEU A 97 5.03 7.83 -4.80
CA LEU A 97 4.58 9.17 -4.41
C LEU A 97 5.72 10.14 -4.64
N GLY A 98 5.45 11.24 -5.33
CA GLY A 98 6.46 12.21 -5.71
C GLY A 98 7.10 12.91 -4.51
N GLU A 99 7.87 13.96 -4.81
CA GLU A 99 8.67 14.67 -3.81
C GLU A 99 7.86 15.69 -2.99
N ASP A 100 6.55 15.73 -3.13
CA ASP A 100 5.71 16.67 -2.40
C ASP A 100 5.61 16.25 -0.93
N MET A 101 6.53 16.76 -0.14
CA MET A 101 6.63 16.45 1.29
C MET A 101 5.41 16.88 2.09
N MET A 102 4.68 17.88 1.64
CA MET A 102 3.54 18.40 2.38
C MET A 102 2.34 17.49 2.35
N HIS A 103 2.26 16.61 1.36
CA HIS A 103 1.09 15.76 1.15
C HIS A 103 1.39 14.26 1.28
N PHE A 104 2.59 13.89 1.75
CA PHE A 104 2.96 12.48 1.85
C PHE A 104 2.00 11.69 2.73
N GLU A 105 1.65 12.21 3.93
CA GLU A 105 0.76 11.49 4.83
C GLU A 105 -0.60 11.23 4.18
N ARG A 106 -1.16 12.25 3.53
CA ARG A 106 -2.45 12.14 2.87
C ARG A 106 -2.38 11.18 1.68
N ASN A 107 -1.38 11.35 0.84
CA ASN A 107 -1.22 10.51 -0.34
C ASN A 107 -0.98 9.06 0.04
N LEU A 108 -0.15 8.82 1.06
CA LEU A 108 0.10 7.47 1.56
C LEU A 108 -1.18 6.86 2.10
N SER A 109 -1.98 7.62 2.87
CA SER A 109 -3.25 7.13 3.40
C SER A 109 -4.20 6.70 2.29
N GLU A 110 -4.27 7.48 1.23
CA GLU A 110 -5.11 7.13 0.07
C GLU A 110 -4.65 5.84 -0.60
N LYS A 111 -3.33 5.67 -0.78
CA LYS A 111 -2.79 4.45 -1.39
C LYS A 111 -2.98 3.23 -0.51
N LEU A 112 -2.75 3.37 0.80
CA LEU A 112 -2.95 2.26 1.73
C LEU A 112 -4.41 1.84 1.79
N ASN A 113 -5.33 2.79 1.76
CA ASN A 113 -6.76 2.50 1.71
C ASN A 113 -7.13 1.77 0.42
N THR A 114 -6.59 2.22 -0.71
CA THR A 114 -6.80 1.56 -2.01
C THR A 114 -6.26 0.13 -1.98
N PHE A 115 -5.06 -0.06 -1.45
CA PHE A 115 -4.46 -1.39 -1.33
C PHE A 115 -5.34 -2.32 -0.50
N ASN A 116 -5.81 -1.84 0.63
CA ASN A 116 -6.67 -2.64 1.51
C ASN A 116 -7.98 -3.02 0.81
N ASN A 117 -8.59 -2.08 0.10
CA ASN A 117 -9.84 -2.33 -0.62
C ASN A 117 -9.65 -3.38 -1.72
N LEU A 118 -8.58 -3.27 -2.50
CA LEU A 118 -8.31 -4.23 -3.57
C LEU A 118 -7.93 -5.61 -3.02
N ALA A 119 -7.18 -5.66 -1.92
CA ALA A 119 -6.86 -6.92 -1.27
C ALA A 119 -8.13 -7.63 -0.82
N ASN A 120 -9.08 -6.88 -0.26
CA ASN A 120 -10.37 -7.45 0.16
C ASN A 120 -11.17 -7.97 -1.03
N GLN A 121 -11.10 -7.29 -2.18
CA GLN A 121 -11.78 -7.76 -3.40
C GLN A 121 -11.28 -9.12 -3.85
N LEU A 122 -9.97 -9.38 -3.75
CA LEU A 122 -9.42 -10.67 -4.15
C LEU A 122 -9.85 -11.81 -3.24
N LYS A 123 -10.28 -11.51 -2.02
CA LYS A 123 -10.68 -12.53 -1.04
C LYS A 123 -12.16 -12.85 -1.08
N MET A 124 -12.92 -12.10 -1.81
CA MET A 124 -14.38 -12.26 -1.86
C MET A 124 -14.81 -13.29 -2.87
#